data_78fb851337f5b1956f564995c1895afb
#
_entry.id   78fb851337f5b1956f564995c1895afb
#
_cell.length_a   1.000
_cell.length_b   1.000
_cell.length_c   1.000
_cell.angle_alpha   90.00
_cell.angle_beta   90.00
_cell.angle_gamma   90.00
#
_symmetry.space_group_name_H-M   'P 1'
#
loop_
_entity.id
_entity.type
_entity.pdbx_description
1 polymer ?
#
loop_
_entity_poly.entity_id
_entity_poly.type
_entity_poly.pdbx_seq_one_letter_code
_entity_poly.pdbx_strand_id
1 'polypeptide(L)'
;MPLLRPTIRIRLTLLYGGMFLIAGVILLWIIYMLAAQAIRQGTEAQFHVEAGRLSLTGLCPELPTGPTNPDAFNKAYVHCLAVQREYALNVLLKRSLFALIGLAVLAFAFGYLLAGRVLAPLGRITRTARGVVSSDLTQRIHLTGPDDELKELADTFDDMLERLERSFDAQRRFVSNASHELRTPLAITRTLLEVQLADPNASPDMQQLGKNLLATNTRSEQLVEGLLLLARSDNEIVDRKPVDLAEAATQALEQTRSEAEAKGVELRAALGEAVVQGNGVLLERIALNLVQNAVRYNVANEGWVEVVTGVEPGSAVLTVTNTGPVVPAYEIDNLFEPFRRLGNERTGSDKGAGLGLSIAKSVARAHGGTITAVPREGGGLVMRVVIPV
;
A
#
# COMPACT_ATOMS: atom_id res chain seq x y z
N MET A 1 0.04 -5.28 -24.54
CA MET A 1 -1.10 -6.03 -23.99
C MET A 1 -0.63 -6.72 -22.73
N PRO A 2 -1.09 -6.40 -21.53
CA PRO A 2 -0.72 -7.15 -20.32
C PRO A 2 -1.43 -8.50 -20.40
N LEU A 3 -0.65 -9.57 -20.53
CA LEU A 3 -1.11 -10.95 -20.39
C LEU A 3 -1.84 -11.06 -19.05
N LEU A 4 -3.14 -11.28 -19.08
CA LEU A 4 -3.99 -11.53 -17.93
C LEU A 4 -3.38 -12.71 -17.16
N ARG A 5 -2.69 -12.44 -16.05
CA ARG A 5 -2.16 -13.48 -15.19
C ARG A 5 -3.35 -14.25 -14.61
N PRO A 6 -3.49 -15.54 -14.91
CA PRO A 6 -4.63 -16.32 -14.42
C PRO A 6 -4.61 -16.30 -12.89
N THR A 7 -5.75 -15.94 -12.28
CA THR A 7 -5.91 -15.95 -10.83
C THR A 7 -5.76 -17.38 -10.28
N ILE A 8 -5.37 -17.52 -9.01
CA ILE A 8 -5.25 -18.81 -8.33
C ILE A 8 -6.55 -19.62 -8.48
N ARG A 9 -7.68 -18.94 -8.42
CA ARG A 9 -9.01 -19.53 -8.63
C ARG A 9 -9.13 -20.21 -9.99
N ILE A 10 -8.73 -19.55 -11.08
CA ILE A 10 -8.75 -20.10 -12.44
C ILE A 10 -7.79 -21.28 -12.56
N ARG A 11 -6.57 -21.15 -12.02
CA ARG A 11 -5.58 -22.25 -12.06
C ARG A 11 -6.06 -23.50 -11.35
N LEU A 12 -6.64 -23.35 -10.16
CA LEU A 12 -7.16 -24.45 -9.38
C LEU A 12 -8.35 -25.14 -10.10
N THR A 13 -9.27 -24.35 -10.64
CA THR A 13 -10.41 -24.86 -11.43
C THR A 13 -9.95 -25.63 -12.66
N LEU A 14 -8.96 -25.11 -13.41
CA LEU A 14 -8.40 -25.78 -14.58
C LEU A 14 -7.66 -27.07 -14.21
N LEU A 15 -6.91 -27.05 -13.11
CA LEU A 15 -6.15 -28.23 -12.66
C LEU A 15 -7.09 -29.36 -12.23
N TYR A 16 -8.02 -29.09 -11.33
CA TYR A 16 -8.96 -30.11 -10.83
C TYR A 16 -9.98 -30.51 -11.89
N GLY A 17 -10.52 -29.57 -12.64
CA GLY A 17 -11.42 -29.85 -13.75
C GLY A 17 -10.75 -30.64 -14.87
N GLY A 18 -9.50 -30.32 -15.19
CA GLY A 18 -8.69 -31.09 -16.15
C GLY A 18 -8.38 -32.51 -15.69
N MET A 19 -8.00 -32.66 -14.41
CA MET A 19 -7.76 -34.00 -13.83
C MET A 19 -9.05 -34.86 -13.81
N PHE A 20 -10.20 -34.25 -13.48
CA PHE A 20 -11.49 -34.91 -13.53
C PHE A 20 -11.86 -35.34 -14.96
N LEU A 21 -11.62 -34.48 -15.95
CA LEU A 21 -11.88 -34.78 -17.35
C LEU A 21 -11.01 -35.93 -17.87
N ILE A 22 -9.71 -35.94 -17.53
CA ILE A 22 -8.78 -37.03 -17.87
C ILE A 22 -9.26 -38.35 -17.25
N ALA A 23 -9.61 -38.35 -15.96
CA ALA A 23 -10.15 -39.52 -15.28
C ALA A 23 -11.45 -40.02 -15.93
N GLY A 24 -12.35 -39.09 -16.31
CA GLY A 24 -13.57 -39.39 -17.03
C GLY A 24 -13.35 -40.04 -18.40
N VAL A 25 -12.38 -39.53 -19.17
CA VAL A 25 -11.99 -40.11 -20.47
C VAL A 25 -11.43 -41.53 -20.31
N ILE A 26 -10.54 -41.71 -19.32
CA ILE A 26 -10.00 -43.05 -19.02
C ILE A 26 -11.10 -44.04 -18.62
N LEU A 27 -12.02 -43.62 -17.74
CA LEU A 27 -13.14 -44.44 -17.33
C LEU A 27 -14.06 -44.80 -18.51
N LEU A 28 -14.36 -43.82 -19.38
CA LEU A 28 -15.15 -44.03 -20.57
C LEU A 28 -14.45 -45.01 -21.54
N TRP A 29 -13.14 -44.91 -21.71
CA TRP A 29 -12.37 -45.87 -22.50
C TRP A 29 -12.42 -47.29 -21.94
N ILE A 30 -12.27 -47.45 -20.60
CA ILE A 30 -12.38 -48.75 -19.94
C ILE A 30 -13.81 -49.35 -20.13
N ILE A 31 -14.87 -48.56 -19.90
CA ILE A 31 -16.24 -48.99 -20.10
C ILE A 31 -16.50 -49.44 -21.53
N TYR A 32 -15.98 -48.65 -22.51
CA TYR A 32 -16.10 -48.97 -23.93
C TYR A 32 -15.39 -50.31 -24.27
N MET A 33 -14.17 -50.52 -23.75
CA MET A 33 -13.41 -51.76 -23.95
C MET A 33 -14.12 -52.98 -23.33
N LEU A 34 -14.62 -52.83 -22.10
CA LEU A 34 -15.38 -53.89 -21.40
C LEU A 34 -16.68 -54.20 -22.13
N ALA A 35 -17.43 -53.20 -22.58
CA ALA A 35 -18.65 -53.39 -23.35
C ALA A 35 -18.36 -54.05 -24.70
N ALA A 36 -17.31 -53.65 -25.40
CA ALA A 36 -16.90 -54.28 -26.65
C ALA A 36 -16.50 -55.75 -26.45
N GLN A 37 -15.81 -56.08 -25.33
CA GLN A 37 -15.43 -57.45 -24.99
C GLN A 37 -16.67 -58.30 -24.63
N ALA A 38 -17.57 -57.76 -23.80
CA ALA A 38 -18.83 -58.46 -23.39
C ALA A 38 -19.72 -58.80 -24.61
N ILE A 39 -19.85 -57.81 -25.52
CA ILE A 39 -20.63 -58.04 -26.75
C ILE A 39 -19.92 -59.06 -27.67
N ARG A 40 -18.60 -59.17 -27.66
CA ARG A 40 -17.85 -60.21 -28.41
C ARG A 40 -18.06 -61.60 -27.83
N GLN A 41 -18.08 -61.74 -26.51
CA GLN A 41 -18.21 -63.06 -25.82
C GLN A 41 -19.67 -63.54 -25.76
N GLY A 42 -20.66 -62.66 -25.76
CA GLY A 42 -22.10 -62.99 -25.70
C GLY A 42 -22.71 -63.52 -27.00
N THR A 43 -21.94 -63.70 -28.07
CA THR A 43 -22.45 -64.09 -29.41
C THR A 43 -22.49 -65.59 -29.67
N GLU A 44 -22.37 -66.46 -28.65
CA GLU A 44 -22.80 -67.84 -28.76
C GLU A 44 -24.29 -67.96 -28.40
N ALA A 45 -25.15 -67.39 -29.26
CA ALA A 45 -26.56 -67.66 -29.18
C ALA A 45 -26.82 -69.07 -29.71
N GLN A 46 -27.08 -70.01 -28.80
CA GLN A 46 -27.62 -71.30 -29.16
C GLN A 46 -29.05 -71.09 -29.67
N PHE A 47 -29.24 -71.19 -30.99
CA PHE A 47 -30.57 -71.18 -31.57
C PHE A 47 -31.22 -72.50 -31.44
N HIS A 48 -32.28 -72.58 -30.64
CA HIS A 48 -33.28 -73.62 -30.74
C HIS A 48 -34.23 -73.26 -31.89
N VAL A 49 -34.07 -73.89 -33.00
CA VAL A 49 -35.04 -73.77 -34.12
C VAL A 49 -36.30 -74.59 -33.77
N GLU A 50 -37.24 -73.90 -33.15
CA GLU A 50 -38.61 -74.42 -33.08
C GLU A 50 -39.33 -74.14 -34.39
N ALA A 51 -39.93 -75.20 -34.95
CA ALA A 51 -40.50 -75.26 -36.26
C ALA A 51 -41.39 -74.05 -36.64
N GLY A 52 -41.04 -73.33 -37.64
CA GLY A 52 -41.95 -72.70 -38.56
C GLY A 52 -42.31 -71.19 -38.42
N ARG A 53 -41.78 -70.39 -37.43
CA ARG A 53 -41.95 -68.92 -37.43
C ARG A 53 -40.79 -68.27 -36.78
N LEU A 54 -39.79 -67.85 -37.59
CA LEU A 54 -38.81 -66.86 -37.22
C LEU A 54 -39.43 -65.47 -37.39
N SER A 55 -40.07 -64.96 -36.39
CA SER A 55 -40.43 -63.56 -36.36
C SER A 55 -39.22 -62.78 -35.73
N LEU A 56 -38.22 -62.54 -36.49
CA LEU A 56 -37.15 -61.54 -36.19
C LEU A 56 -37.70 -60.16 -36.53
N THR A 57 -38.59 -59.69 -35.69
CA THR A 57 -39.16 -58.35 -35.82
C THR A 57 -38.12 -57.25 -35.63
N GLY A 58 -37.85 -56.53 -36.68
CA GLY A 58 -37.31 -55.17 -36.61
C GLY A 58 -35.77 -54.97 -36.55
N LEU A 59 -34.98 -55.99 -36.25
CA LEU A 59 -33.53 -55.81 -35.98
C LEU A 59 -32.62 -56.17 -37.18
N CYS A 60 -33.11 -57.06 -38.09
CA CYS A 60 -32.36 -57.47 -39.29
C CYS A 60 -33.35 -57.61 -40.47
N PRO A 61 -33.73 -56.53 -41.14
CA PRO A 61 -34.68 -56.56 -42.24
C PRO A 61 -34.18 -57.29 -43.50
N GLU A 62 -32.88 -57.55 -43.61
CA GLU A 62 -32.28 -58.22 -44.77
C GLU A 62 -32.13 -59.74 -44.62
N LEU A 63 -32.65 -60.33 -43.56
CA LEU A 63 -32.61 -61.79 -43.43
C LEU A 63 -33.59 -62.42 -44.38
N PRO A 64 -33.20 -63.39 -45.26
CA PRO A 64 -34.07 -64.01 -46.22
C PRO A 64 -35.14 -64.81 -45.50
N THR A 65 -36.38 -64.52 -45.82
CA THR A 65 -37.63 -65.15 -45.21
C THR A 65 -38.13 -66.42 -45.94
N GLY A 66 -37.34 -66.98 -46.85
CA GLY A 66 -37.70 -68.14 -47.64
C GLY A 66 -36.74 -69.35 -47.51
N PRO A 67 -37.00 -70.51 -48.12
CA PRO A 67 -36.10 -71.65 -48.09
C PRO A 67 -34.78 -71.29 -48.79
N THR A 68 -33.78 -70.92 -48.02
CA THR A 68 -32.51 -70.49 -48.48
C THR A 68 -31.45 -71.51 -48.09
N ASN A 69 -30.31 -71.50 -48.86
CA ASN A 69 -29.12 -72.30 -48.53
C ASN A 69 -28.62 -71.89 -47.17
N PRO A 70 -28.35 -72.84 -46.25
CA PRO A 70 -27.88 -72.58 -44.90
C PRO A 70 -26.68 -71.65 -44.79
N ASP A 71 -25.76 -71.72 -45.79
CA ASP A 71 -24.57 -70.89 -45.86
C ASP A 71 -24.90 -69.42 -46.15
N ALA A 72 -25.91 -69.14 -47.00
CA ALA A 72 -26.34 -67.78 -47.32
C ALA A 72 -27.04 -67.12 -46.13
N PHE A 73 -27.85 -67.86 -45.38
CA PHE A 73 -28.49 -67.44 -44.17
C PHE A 73 -27.47 -67.12 -43.08
N ASN A 74 -26.49 -67.97 -42.87
CA ASN A 74 -25.48 -67.81 -41.87
C ASN A 74 -24.60 -66.58 -42.15
N LYS A 75 -24.24 -66.34 -43.41
CA LYS A 75 -23.51 -65.09 -43.81
C LYS A 75 -24.35 -63.85 -43.54
N ALA A 76 -25.61 -63.80 -43.90
CA ALA A 76 -26.47 -62.66 -43.67
C ALA A 76 -26.69 -62.40 -42.18
N TYR A 77 -26.82 -63.47 -41.39
CA TYR A 77 -27.00 -63.39 -39.93
C TYR A 77 -25.75 -62.83 -39.24
N VAL A 78 -24.58 -63.35 -39.57
CA VAL A 78 -23.25 -62.84 -39.04
C VAL A 78 -23.06 -61.38 -39.41
N HIS A 79 -23.41 -61.01 -40.64
CA HIS A 79 -23.34 -59.61 -41.07
C HIS A 79 -24.28 -58.71 -40.28
N CYS A 80 -25.54 -59.13 -40.08
CA CYS A 80 -26.52 -58.41 -39.28
C CYS A 80 -26.05 -58.18 -37.83
N LEU A 81 -25.53 -59.25 -37.18
CA LEU A 81 -24.95 -59.15 -35.84
C LEU A 81 -23.76 -58.18 -35.79
N ALA A 82 -22.94 -58.15 -36.82
CA ALA A 82 -21.81 -57.20 -36.86
C ALA A 82 -22.30 -55.76 -36.96
N VAL A 83 -23.28 -55.47 -37.81
CA VAL A 83 -23.89 -54.14 -37.94
C VAL A 83 -24.60 -53.68 -36.68
N GLN A 84 -25.38 -54.57 -36.03
CA GLN A 84 -26.03 -54.26 -34.75
C GLN A 84 -25.04 -53.95 -33.65
N ARG A 85 -23.97 -54.72 -33.60
CA ARG A 85 -22.89 -54.51 -32.64
C ARG A 85 -22.23 -53.14 -32.85
N GLU A 86 -21.90 -52.81 -34.09
CA GLU A 86 -21.29 -51.51 -34.41
C GLU A 86 -22.25 -50.36 -34.09
N TYR A 87 -23.51 -50.50 -34.40
CA TYR A 87 -24.55 -49.54 -34.03
C TYR A 87 -24.67 -49.37 -32.52
N ALA A 88 -24.76 -50.49 -31.74
CA ALA A 88 -24.84 -50.43 -30.29
C ALA A 88 -23.64 -49.76 -29.65
N LEU A 89 -22.42 -50.07 -30.11
CA LEU A 89 -21.17 -49.42 -29.64
C LEU A 89 -21.15 -47.96 -29.98
N ASN A 90 -21.59 -47.56 -31.18
CA ASN A 90 -21.63 -46.16 -31.59
C ASN A 90 -22.66 -45.35 -30.78
N VAL A 91 -23.83 -45.91 -30.50
CA VAL A 91 -24.85 -45.29 -29.65
C VAL A 91 -24.35 -45.14 -28.21
N LEU A 92 -23.72 -46.20 -27.67
CA LEU A 92 -23.11 -46.14 -26.34
C LEU A 92 -22.01 -45.06 -26.26
N LEU A 93 -21.15 -45.01 -27.23
CA LEU A 93 -20.07 -44.02 -27.29
C LEU A 93 -20.61 -42.57 -27.38
N LYS A 94 -21.59 -42.33 -28.26
CA LYS A 94 -22.23 -41.00 -28.37
C LYS A 94 -22.91 -40.58 -27.07
N ARG A 95 -23.71 -41.45 -26.46
CA ARG A 95 -24.40 -41.14 -25.20
C ARG A 95 -23.44 -40.92 -24.05
N SER A 96 -22.38 -41.74 -23.95
CA SER A 96 -21.35 -41.61 -22.94
C SER A 96 -20.54 -40.29 -23.13
N LEU A 97 -20.28 -39.90 -24.36
CA LEU A 97 -19.60 -38.64 -24.68
C LEU A 97 -20.44 -37.42 -24.26
N PHE A 98 -21.75 -37.42 -24.55
CA PHE A 98 -22.65 -36.35 -24.08
C PHE A 98 -22.72 -36.28 -22.57
N ALA A 99 -22.81 -37.46 -21.90
CA ALA A 99 -22.80 -37.52 -20.43
C ALA A 99 -21.48 -36.98 -19.85
N LEU A 100 -20.31 -37.31 -20.47
CA LEU A 100 -19.03 -36.82 -20.06
C LEU A 100 -18.92 -35.29 -20.20
N ILE A 101 -19.39 -34.74 -21.32
CA ILE A 101 -19.41 -33.27 -21.56
C ILE A 101 -20.29 -32.59 -20.50
N GLY A 102 -21.49 -33.08 -20.26
CA GLY A 102 -22.38 -32.53 -19.24
C GLY A 102 -21.77 -32.56 -17.84
N LEU A 103 -21.16 -33.69 -17.46
CA LEU A 103 -20.49 -33.84 -16.18
C LEU A 103 -19.24 -32.92 -16.06
N ALA A 104 -18.49 -32.76 -17.14
CA ALA A 104 -17.35 -31.84 -17.18
C ALA A 104 -17.79 -30.39 -16.95
N VAL A 105 -18.83 -29.91 -17.64
CA VAL A 105 -19.38 -28.56 -17.44
C VAL A 105 -19.80 -28.35 -15.97
N LEU A 106 -20.52 -29.32 -15.39
CA LEU A 106 -20.91 -29.24 -13.98
C LEU A 106 -19.72 -29.25 -13.03
N ALA A 107 -18.70 -30.08 -13.29
CA ALA A 107 -17.48 -30.13 -12.47
C ALA A 107 -16.69 -28.82 -12.53
N PHE A 108 -16.53 -28.23 -13.72
CA PHE A 108 -15.89 -26.92 -13.88
C PHE A 108 -16.67 -25.80 -13.19
N ALA A 109 -18.00 -25.76 -13.35
CA ALA A 109 -18.84 -24.75 -12.72
C ALA A 109 -18.80 -24.87 -11.18
N PHE A 110 -18.96 -26.08 -10.65
CA PHE A 110 -18.89 -26.32 -9.20
C PHE A 110 -17.51 -26.04 -8.64
N GLY A 111 -16.46 -26.49 -9.30
CA GLY A 111 -15.05 -26.22 -8.90
C GLY A 111 -14.75 -24.73 -8.89
N TYR A 112 -15.25 -23.96 -9.85
CA TYR A 112 -15.09 -22.50 -9.87
C TYR A 112 -15.79 -21.80 -8.71
N LEU A 113 -17.02 -22.21 -8.39
CA LEU A 113 -17.78 -21.66 -7.26
C LEU A 113 -17.11 -22.00 -5.91
N LEU A 114 -16.71 -23.25 -5.75
CA LEU A 114 -16.08 -23.74 -4.52
C LEU A 114 -14.72 -23.07 -4.28
N ALA A 115 -13.87 -23.02 -5.31
CA ALA A 115 -12.58 -22.33 -5.24
C ALA A 115 -12.75 -20.85 -4.88
N GLY A 116 -13.81 -20.20 -5.41
CA GLY A 116 -14.13 -18.81 -5.05
C GLY A 116 -14.48 -18.64 -3.58
N ARG A 117 -15.25 -19.56 -3.01
CA ARG A 117 -15.68 -19.50 -1.61
C ARG A 117 -14.52 -19.80 -0.65
N VAL A 118 -13.71 -20.81 -0.95
CA VAL A 118 -12.56 -21.20 -0.12
C VAL A 118 -11.45 -20.12 -0.13
N LEU A 119 -11.25 -19.44 -1.27
CA LEU A 119 -10.21 -18.42 -1.38
C LEU A 119 -10.68 -16.99 -1.03
N ALA A 120 -11.97 -16.78 -0.72
CA ALA A 120 -12.49 -15.46 -0.33
C ALA A 120 -11.80 -14.86 0.90
N PRO A 121 -11.47 -15.62 1.97
CA PRO A 121 -10.74 -15.12 3.14
C PRO A 121 -9.37 -14.54 2.81
N LEU A 122 -8.63 -15.17 1.90
CA LEU A 122 -7.32 -14.67 1.46
C LEU A 122 -7.40 -13.25 0.88
N GLY A 123 -8.50 -12.94 0.18
CA GLY A 123 -8.76 -11.60 -0.32
C GLY A 123 -9.02 -10.56 0.79
N ARG A 124 -9.56 -10.98 1.94
CA ARG A 124 -9.74 -10.11 3.12
C ARG A 124 -8.39 -9.84 3.76
N ILE A 125 -7.62 -10.89 4.07
CA ILE A 125 -6.26 -10.78 4.62
C ILE A 125 -5.41 -9.81 3.78
N THR A 126 -5.39 -10.01 2.45
CA THR A 126 -4.61 -9.15 1.55
C THR A 126 -5.07 -7.70 1.54
N ARG A 127 -6.37 -7.43 1.66
CA ARG A 127 -6.90 -6.06 1.72
C ARG A 127 -6.54 -5.37 3.03
N THR A 128 -6.73 -6.04 4.17
CA THR A 128 -6.34 -5.52 5.49
C THR A 128 -4.83 -5.26 5.52
N ALA A 129 -4.01 -6.23 5.08
CA ALA A 129 -2.56 -6.06 5.01
C ALA A 129 -2.11 -4.86 4.15
N ARG A 130 -2.81 -4.55 3.07
CA ARG A 130 -2.54 -3.35 2.25
C ARG A 130 -3.04 -2.06 2.90
N GLY A 131 -4.13 -2.12 3.67
CA GLY A 131 -4.68 -0.98 4.40
C GLY A 131 -3.77 -0.52 5.54
N VAL A 132 -3.10 -1.44 6.20
CA VAL A 132 -2.13 -1.19 7.29
C VAL A 132 -0.94 -0.31 6.84
N VAL A 133 -0.59 -0.29 5.56
CA VAL A 133 0.52 0.55 5.03
C VAL A 133 0.20 2.05 5.08
N SER A 134 -1.04 2.43 5.28
CA SER A 134 -1.49 3.83 5.18
C SER A 134 -1.89 4.51 6.50
N SER A 135 -1.69 3.92 7.71
CA SER A 135 -1.83 4.62 9.00
C SER A 135 -2.73 4.00 10.08
N ASP A 136 -3.53 2.99 9.78
CA ASP A 136 -4.46 2.44 10.79
C ASP A 136 -4.06 1.00 11.20
N LEU A 137 -3.27 0.92 12.29
CA LEU A 137 -2.86 -0.35 12.90
C LEU A 137 -3.94 -0.98 13.79
N THR A 138 -5.08 -0.30 13.98
CA THR A 138 -6.16 -0.81 14.84
C THR A 138 -7.03 -1.84 14.12
N GLN A 139 -6.98 -1.88 12.78
CA GLN A 139 -7.72 -2.84 12.00
C GLN A 139 -7.23 -4.26 12.25
N ARG A 140 -8.18 -5.18 12.42
CA ARG A 140 -7.92 -6.62 12.57
C ARG A 140 -8.70 -7.37 11.51
N ILE A 141 -8.19 -8.55 11.18
CA ILE A 141 -8.83 -9.44 10.20
C ILE A 141 -10.03 -10.12 10.84
N HIS A 142 -9.89 -10.59 12.09
CA HIS A 142 -10.90 -11.32 12.85
C HIS A 142 -11.63 -12.36 11.98
N LEU A 143 -10.88 -13.27 11.36
CA LEU A 143 -11.44 -14.26 10.47
C LEU A 143 -12.34 -15.23 11.26
N THR A 144 -13.63 -15.23 10.94
CA THR A 144 -14.60 -16.18 11.49
C THR A 144 -14.72 -17.37 10.55
N GLY A 145 -14.64 -18.59 11.07
CA GLY A 145 -14.72 -19.81 10.26
C GLY A 145 -14.17 -21.03 11.01
N PRO A 146 -13.99 -22.14 10.29
CA PRO A 146 -13.35 -23.33 10.85
C PRO A 146 -11.90 -23.05 11.22
N ASP A 147 -11.37 -23.81 12.19
CA ASP A 147 -9.97 -23.75 12.58
C ASP A 147 -9.14 -24.49 11.53
N ASP A 148 -8.76 -23.75 10.49
CA ASP A 148 -7.93 -24.21 9.37
C ASP A 148 -6.68 -23.33 9.23
N GLU A 149 -5.82 -23.65 8.26
CA GLU A 149 -4.57 -22.94 8.01
C GLU A 149 -4.80 -21.45 7.64
N LEU A 150 -5.98 -21.11 7.09
CA LEU A 150 -6.32 -19.73 6.76
C LEU A 150 -6.68 -18.94 8.02
N LYS A 151 -7.32 -19.56 8.98
CA LYS A 151 -7.61 -18.93 10.27
C LYS A 151 -6.32 -18.77 11.07
N GLU A 152 -5.47 -19.79 11.15
CA GLU A 152 -4.14 -19.69 11.78
C GLU A 152 -3.29 -18.55 11.20
N LEU A 153 -3.31 -18.41 9.86
CA LEU A 153 -2.63 -17.29 9.18
C LEU A 153 -3.21 -15.94 9.58
N ALA A 154 -4.55 -15.81 9.65
CA ALA A 154 -5.22 -14.58 10.03
C ALA A 154 -4.92 -14.21 11.49
N ASP A 155 -4.98 -15.17 12.41
CA ASP A 155 -4.70 -14.98 13.83
C ASP A 155 -3.23 -14.58 14.05
N THR A 156 -2.29 -15.24 13.34
CA THR A 156 -0.85 -14.86 13.36
C THR A 156 -0.63 -13.43 12.87
N PHE A 157 -1.39 -13.02 11.84
CA PHE A 157 -1.30 -11.67 11.31
C PHE A 157 -1.86 -10.63 12.31
N ASP A 158 -2.99 -10.95 12.97
CA ASP A 158 -3.58 -10.10 14.00
C ASP A 158 -2.67 -9.96 15.22
N ASP A 159 -1.99 -11.04 15.65
CA ASP A 159 -0.96 -11.02 16.68
C ASP A 159 0.24 -10.13 16.32
N MET A 160 0.67 -10.20 15.05
CA MET A 160 1.76 -9.34 14.55
C MET A 160 1.34 -7.86 14.57
N LEU A 161 0.12 -7.54 14.14
CA LEU A 161 -0.42 -6.19 14.20
C LEU A 161 -0.51 -5.68 15.63
N GLU A 162 -0.94 -6.50 16.58
CA GLU A 162 -1.02 -6.14 17.99
C GLU A 162 0.37 -5.85 18.58
N ARG A 163 1.39 -6.63 18.24
CA ARG A 163 2.78 -6.37 18.65
C ARG A 163 3.30 -5.07 18.05
N LEU A 164 2.98 -4.81 16.81
CA LEU A 164 3.40 -3.59 16.13
C LEU A 164 2.74 -2.36 16.77
N GLU A 165 1.43 -2.40 17.01
CA GLU A 165 0.67 -1.34 17.70
C GLU A 165 1.26 -1.07 19.09
N ARG A 166 1.49 -2.11 19.90
CA ARG A 166 2.13 -1.97 21.23
C ARG A 166 3.52 -1.34 21.15
N SER A 167 4.31 -1.69 20.12
CA SER A 167 5.64 -1.11 19.92
C SER A 167 5.55 0.38 19.58
N PHE A 168 4.64 0.78 18.69
CA PHE A 168 4.41 2.20 18.37
C PHE A 168 3.91 2.98 19.57
N ASP A 169 2.99 2.42 20.38
CA ASP A 169 2.50 3.06 21.59
C ASP A 169 3.59 3.21 22.66
N ALA A 170 4.45 2.22 22.79
CA ALA A 170 5.61 2.31 23.68
C ALA A 170 6.58 3.41 23.20
N GLN A 171 6.84 3.50 21.90
CA GLN A 171 7.66 4.55 21.30
C GLN A 171 7.05 5.94 21.49
N ARG A 172 5.72 6.09 21.30
CA ARG A 172 5.00 7.36 21.56
C ARG A 172 5.14 7.81 23.01
N ARG A 173 4.91 6.89 23.96
CA ARG A 173 5.07 7.17 25.40
C ARG A 173 6.51 7.54 25.75
N PHE A 174 7.49 6.81 25.20
CA PHE A 174 8.90 7.11 25.41
C PHE A 174 9.25 8.53 24.92
N VAL A 175 8.85 8.90 23.68
CA VAL A 175 9.09 10.23 23.12
C VAL A 175 8.38 11.32 23.93
N SER A 176 7.15 11.07 24.39
CA SER A 176 6.42 12.02 25.24
C SER A 176 7.13 12.23 26.58
N ASN A 177 7.49 11.16 27.26
CA ASN A 177 8.17 11.23 28.56
C ASN A 177 9.56 11.88 28.42
N ALA A 178 10.34 11.47 27.41
CA ALA A 178 11.64 12.08 27.15
C ALA A 178 11.52 13.59 26.87
N SER A 179 10.43 14.03 26.20
CA SER A 179 10.16 15.46 25.98
C SER A 179 10.05 16.24 27.29
N HIS A 180 9.30 15.71 28.25
CA HIS A 180 9.12 16.36 29.55
C HIS A 180 10.39 16.31 30.39
N GLU A 181 11.06 15.17 30.45
CA GLU A 181 12.28 14.96 31.23
C GLU A 181 13.46 15.76 30.71
N LEU A 182 13.53 16.06 29.42
CA LEU A 182 14.59 16.89 28.85
C LEU A 182 14.28 18.39 28.90
N ARG A 183 13.01 18.81 28.79
CA ARG A 183 12.62 20.21 28.82
C ARG A 183 12.85 20.84 30.20
N THR A 184 12.55 20.11 31.27
CA THR A 184 12.66 20.63 32.65
C THR A 184 14.07 21.05 33.03
N PRO A 185 15.15 20.23 32.89
CA PRO A 185 16.50 20.65 33.23
C PRO A 185 17.02 21.80 32.36
N LEU A 186 16.65 21.82 31.07
CA LEU A 186 17.03 22.92 30.17
C LEU A 186 16.39 24.24 30.58
N ALA A 187 15.08 24.22 30.94
CA ALA A 187 14.38 25.40 31.45
C ALA A 187 14.98 25.91 32.77
N ILE A 188 15.33 25.00 33.70
CA ILE A 188 16.01 25.37 34.97
C ILE A 188 17.35 26.01 34.65
N THR A 189 18.17 25.40 33.80
CA THR A 189 19.48 25.95 33.38
C THR A 189 19.32 27.33 32.76
N ARG A 190 18.33 27.52 31.90
CA ARG A 190 18.02 28.83 31.31
C ARG A 190 17.70 29.87 32.38
N THR A 191 16.78 29.55 33.31
CA THR A 191 16.40 30.47 34.39
C THR A 191 17.62 30.86 35.25
N LEU A 192 18.48 29.89 35.60
CA LEU A 192 19.68 30.17 36.39
C LEU A 192 20.66 31.11 35.64
N LEU A 193 20.82 30.92 34.33
CA LEU A 193 21.67 31.76 33.49
C LEU A 193 21.09 33.17 33.34
N GLU A 194 19.75 33.29 33.16
CA GLU A 194 19.06 34.59 33.05
C GLU A 194 19.17 35.37 34.38
N VAL A 195 18.98 34.70 35.51
CA VAL A 195 19.18 35.33 36.84
C VAL A 195 20.61 35.80 37.03
N GLN A 196 21.60 34.97 36.66
CA GLN A 196 23.01 35.35 36.77
C GLN A 196 23.39 36.52 35.85
N LEU A 197 22.81 36.58 34.66
CA LEU A 197 23.02 37.68 33.70
C LEU A 197 22.33 38.98 34.10
N ALA A 198 21.30 38.91 34.95
CA ALA A 198 20.58 40.06 35.50
C ALA A 198 21.31 40.68 36.72
N ASP A 199 22.36 40.05 37.26
CA ASP A 199 23.15 40.64 38.37
C ASP A 199 23.96 41.84 37.88
N PRO A 200 23.68 43.06 38.41
CA PRO A 200 24.40 44.26 38.04
C PRO A 200 25.90 44.26 38.41
N ASN A 201 26.28 43.38 39.38
CA ASN A 201 27.63 43.26 39.89
C ASN A 201 28.43 42.15 39.19
N ALA A 202 27.87 41.47 38.19
CA ALA A 202 28.58 40.44 37.47
C ALA A 202 29.77 41.04 36.66
N SER A 203 30.94 40.38 36.76
CA SER A 203 32.10 40.81 36.00
C SER A 203 31.82 40.70 34.46
N PRO A 204 32.55 41.51 33.62
CA PRO A 204 32.40 41.39 32.19
C PRO A 204 32.63 39.99 31.63
N ASP A 205 33.61 39.27 32.22
CA ASP A 205 33.92 37.89 31.81
C ASP A 205 32.76 36.91 32.17
N MET A 206 32.16 37.12 33.35
CA MET A 206 30.99 36.34 33.78
C MET A 206 29.77 36.61 32.91
N GLN A 207 29.54 37.88 32.54
CA GLN A 207 28.46 38.22 31.59
C GLN A 207 28.67 37.61 30.21
N GLN A 208 29.90 37.61 29.70
CA GLN A 208 30.24 37.00 28.41
C GLN A 208 30.06 35.48 28.45
N LEU A 209 30.55 34.84 29.53
CA LEU A 209 30.36 33.39 29.75
C LEU A 209 28.87 33.04 29.86
N GLY A 210 28.10 33.80 30.65
CA GLY A 210 26.64 33.59 30.78
C GLY A 210 25.90 33.71 29.47
N LYS A 211 26.23 34.71 28.63
CA LYS A 211 25.65 34.84 27.28
C LYS A 211 25.96 33.65 26.38
N ASN A 212 27.22 33.17 26.41
CA ASN A 212 27.63 32.00 25.62
C ASN A 212 26.94 30.73 26.07
N LEU A 213 26.78 30.52 27.40
CA LEU A 213 26.05 29.37 27.96
C LEU A 213 24.57 29.46 27.66
N LEU A 214 23.95 30.65 27.76
CA LEU A 214 22.54 30.84 27.42
C LEU A 214 22.26 30.51 25.93
N ALA A 215 23.13 30.98 25.04
CA ALA A 215 23.04 30.66 23.61
C ALA A 215 23.18 29.16 23.36
N THR A 216 24.08 28.48 24.08
CA THR A 216 24.27 27.03 23.98
C THR A 216 23.05 26.27 24.52
N ASN A 217 22.49 26.70 25.66
CA ASN A 217 21.27 26.11 26.24
C ASN A 217 20.07 26.25 25.30
N THR A 218 19.85 27.46 24.77
CA THR A 218 18.77 27.73 23.78
C THR A 218 18.90 26.85 22.55
N ARG A 219 20.14 26.63 22.08
CA ARG A 219 20.40 25.72 20.96
C ARG A 219 20.07 24.27 21.32
N SER A 220 20.39 23.82 22.55
CA SER A 220 20.07 22.48 23.04
C SER A 220 18.55 22.29 23.17
N GLU A 221 17.81 23.27 23.68
CA GLU A 221 16.34 23.30 23.70
C GLU A 221 15.75 23.10 22.31
N GLN A 222 16.23 23.88 21.32
CA GLN A 222 15.77 23.77 19.94
C GLN A 222 16.07 22.41 19.30
N LEU A 223 17.24 21.83 19.60
CA LEU A 223 17.63 20.48 19.16
C LEU A 223 16.70 19.41 19.72
N VAL A 224 16.50 19.42 21.02
CA VAL A 224 15.65 18.46 21.72
C VAL A 224 14.21 18.59 21.23
N GLU A 225 13.67 19.80 21.15
CA GLU A 225 12.31 20.04 20.69
C GLU A 225 12.12 19.60 19.22
N GLY A 226 13.12 19.88 18.36
CA GLY A 226 13.10 19.45 16.96
C GLY A 226 13.13 17.93 16.81
N LEU A 227 13.97 17.22 17.56
CA LEU A 227 14.04 15.76 17.56
C LEU A 227 12.73 15.12 18.03
N LEU A 228 12.15 15.67 19.12
CA LEU A 228 10.90 15.18 19.68
C LEU A 228 9.71 15.44 18.73
N LEU A 229 9.75 16.56 18.02
CA LEU A 229 8.74 16.86 17.01
C LEU A 229 8.86 15.92 15.80
N LEU A 230 10.07 15.63 15.32
CA LEU A 230 10.30 14.62 14.28
C LEU A 230 9.77 13.25 14.69
N ALA A 231 10.06 12.81 15.91
CA ALA A 231 9.60 11.53 16.42
C ALA A 231 8.07 11.44 16.63
N ARG A 232 7.40 12.59 16.80
CA ARG A 232 5.92 12.67 16.92
C ARG A 232 5.23 12.81 15.58
N SER A 233 5.82 13.47 14.61
CA SER A 233 5.18 13.84 13.34
C SER A 233 5.09 12.68 12.33
N ASP A 234 5.70 11.53 12.60
CA ASP A 234 5.47 10.30 11.83
C ASP A 234 4.08 9.68 12.10
N ASN A 235 3.29 10.27 13.02
CA ASN A 235 1.97 9.81 13.40
C ASN A 235 0.89 10.82 12.97
N GLU A 236 -0.31 10.33 12.66
CA GLU A 236 -1.47 11.16 12.30
C GLU A 236 -1.75 12.25 13.35
N ILE A 237 -2.11 13.43 12.84
CA ILE A 237 -2.54 14.55 13.67
C ILE A 237 -3.94 14.24 14.18
N VAL A 238 -4.05 14.02 15.48
CA VAL A 238 -5.32 13.65 16.14
C VAL A 238 -6.26 14.85 16.25
N ASP A 239 -5.73 16.06 16.39
CA ASP A 239 -6.53 17.30 16.58
C ASP A 239 -6.39 18.20 15.35
N ARG A 240 -7.26 17.99 14.35
CA ARG A 240 -7.33 18.80 13.14
C ARG A 240 -8.41 19.85 13.30
N LYS A 241 -8.04 21.13 13.12
CA LYS A 241 -8.93 22.29 13.12
C LYS A 241 -8.72 23.09 11.83
N PRO A 242 -9.70 23.91 11.43
CA PRO A 242 -9.47 24.88 10.38
C PRO A 242 -8.35 25.86 10.78
N VAL A 243 -7.30 25.95 9.96
CA VAL A 243 -6.14 26.85 10.17
C VAL A 243 -5.86 27.58 8.87
N ASP A 244 -5.75 28.90 8.91
CA ASP A 244 -5.35 29.68 7.76
C ASP A 244 -3.81 29.81 7.69
N LEU A 245 -3.22 29.34 6.61
CA LEU A 245 -1.78 29.47 6.36
C LEU A 245 -1.33 30.93 6.24
N ALA A 246 -2.23 31.84 5.88
CA ALA A 246 -1.95 33.29 5.85
C ALA A 246 -1.68 33.84 7.26
N GLU A 247 -2.44 33.40 8.26
CA GLU A 247 -2.19 33.77 9.66
C GLU A 247 -0.85 33.20 10.16
N ALA A 248 -0.58 31.92 9.89
CA ALA A 248 0.68 31.29 10.23
C ALA A 248 1.89 31.99 9.58
N ALA A 249 1.76 32.41 8.32
CA ALA A 249 2.79 33.17 7.61
C ALA A 249 3.00 34.57 8.19
N THR A 250 1.89 35.26 8.55
CA THR A 250 1.94 36.57 9.19
C THR A 250 2.71 36.53 10.51
N GLN A 251 2.39 35.56 11.36
CA GLN A 251 3.10 35.37 12.64
C GLN A 251 4.58 35.06 12.44
N ALA A 252 4.91 34.20 11.45
CA ALA A 252 6.29 33.90 11.12
C ALA A 252 7.10 35.12 10.65
N LEU A 253 6.49 35.98 9.83
CA LEU A 253 7.08 37.24 9.38
C LEU A 253 7.31 38.23 10.54
N GLU A 254 6.33 38.36 11.43
CA GLU A 254 6.46 39.23 12.62
C GLU A 254 7.56 38.77 13.55
N GLN A 255 7.62 37.47 13.85
CA GLN A 255 8.66 36.90 14.72
C GLN A 255 10.08 37.03 14.12
N THR A 256 10.20 37.10 12.80
CA THR A 256 11.49 37.16 12.10
C THR A 256 11.91 38.58 11.73
N ARG A 257 11.05 39.56 11.89
CA ARG A 257 11.24 40.97 11.49
C ARG A 257 12.53 41.57 12.07
N SER A 258 12.74 41.40 13.36
CA SER A 258 13.94 41.96 14.03
C SER A 258 15.24 41.34 13.50
N GLU A 259 15.25 40.02 13.23
CA GLU A 259 16.43 39.35 12.62
C GLU A 259 16.65 39.81 11.18
N ALA A 260 15.60 40.01 10.41
CA ALA A 260 15.64 40.48 9.03
C ALA A 260 16.20 41.94 8.96
N GLU A 261 15.69 42.85 9.82
CA GLU A 261 16.14 44.21 9.92
C GLU A 261 17.63 44.29 10.32
N ALA A 262 18.05 43.47 11.30
CA ALA A 262 19.45 43.43 11.73
C ALA A 262 20.40 42.95 10.61
N LYS A 263 19.89 42.16 9.62
CA LYS A 263 20.65 41.66 8.48
C LYS A 263 20.45 42.49 7.21
N GLY A 264 19.62 43.54 7.22
CA GLY A 264 19.28 44.30 6.03
C GLY A 264 18.50 43.53 4.97
N VAL A 265 17.69 42.56 5.38
CA VAL A 265 16.86 41.71 4.50
C VAL A 265 15.44 42.28 4.44
N GLU A 266 14.95 42.55 3.23
CA GLU A 266 13.59 43.04 2.99
C GLU A 266 12.60 41.86 3.09
N LEU A 267 11.54 42.01 3.89
CA LEU A 267 10.42 41.06 3.98
C LEU A 267 9.25 41.50 3.10
N ARG A 268 8.87 40.68 2.15
CA ARG A 268 7.75 40.88 1.23
C ARG A 268 6.65 39.84 1.51
N ALA A 269 5.39 40.23 1.44
CA ALA A 269 4.25 39.34 1.70
C ALA A 269 3.15 39.53 0.66
N ALA A 270 2.65 38.43 0.11
CA ALA A 270 1.44 38.35 -0.71
C ALA A 270 0.56 37.21 -0.18
N LEU A 271 -0.16 37.50 0.91
CA LEU A 271 -0.89 36.51 1.69
C LEU A 271 -2.34 36.46 1.25
N GLY A 272 -2.73 35.41 0.53
CA GLY A 272 -4.11 35.03 0.24
C GLY A 272 -4.62 34.01 1.26
N GLU A 273 -5.93 34.04 1.55
CA GLU A 273 -6.58 33.07 2.42
C GLU A 273 -6.32 31.64 1.93
N ALA A 274 -5.89 30.75 2.84
CA ALA A 274 -5.49 29.37 2.51
C ALA A 274 -5.78 28.44 3.70
N VAL A 275 -7.06 28.13 3.91
CA VAL A 275 -7.52 27.33 5.06
C VAL A 275 -7.33 25.84 4.82
N VAL A 276 -6.73 25.16 5.79
CA VAL A 276 -6.51 23.71 5.79
C VAL A 276 -7.02 23.07 7.09
N GLN A 277 -7.30 21.77 7.06
CA GLN A 277 -7.60 20.98 8.27
C GLN A 277 -6.29 20.47 8.89
N GLY A 278 -5.88 21.10 10.00
CA GLY A 278 -4.58 20.75 10.59
C GLY A 278 -4.39 21.21 12.03
N ASN A 279 -3.18 21.06 12.53
CA ASN A 279 -2.75 21.55 13.82
C ASN A 279 -2.05 22.92 13.65
N GLY A 280 -2.65 23.99 14.18
CA GLY A 280 -2.16 25.37 14.02
C GLY A 280 -0.72 25.55 14.48
N VAL A 281 -0.36 25.00 15.65
CA VAL A 281 1.00 25.13 16.19
C VAL A 281 2.05 24.50 15.28
N LEU A 282 1.72 23.36 14.65
CA LEU A 282 2.63 22.67 13.72
C LEU A 282 2.75 23.44 12.40
N LEU A 283 1.66 24.00 11.89
CA LEU A 283 1.64 24.78 10.66
C LEU A 283 2.37 26.12 10.82
N GLU A 284 2.17 26.80 11.94
CA GLU A 284 2.97 27.98 12.33
C GLU A 284 4.47 27.64 12.38
N ARG A 285 4.82 26.45 12.90
CA ARG A 285 6.21 25.99 12.97
C ARG A 285 6.82 25.77 11.58
N ILE A 286 6.04 25.26 10.60
CA ILE A 286 6.48 25.19 9.20
C ILE A 286 6.81 26.60 8.70
N ALA A 287 5.87 27.52 8.78
CA ALA A 287 6.03 28.88 8.28
C ALA A 287 7.27 29.54 8.91
N LEU A 288 7.39 29.45 10.22
CA LEU A 288 8.52 30.03 10.98
C LEU A 288 9.87 29.43 10.55
N ASN A 289 9.96 28.09 10.43
CA ASN A 289 11.18 27.43 10.00
C ASN A 289 11.61 27.84 8.60
N LEU A 290 10.67 28.03 7.67
CA LEU A 290 10.97 28.45 6.30
C LEU A 290 11.41 29.90 6.24
N VAL A 291 10.70 30.82 6.91
CA VAL A 291 11.02 32.25 6.93
C VAL A 291 12.34 32.50 7.65
N GLN A 292 12.57 31.88 8.81
CA GLN A 292 13.84 31.98 9.53
C GLN A 292 15.03 31.49 8.69
N ASN A 293 14.83 30.36 7.97
CA ASN A 293 15.87 29.85 7.06
C ASN A 293 16.13 30.84 5.92
N ALA A 294 15.10 31.40 5.32
CA ALA A 294 15.20 32.38 4.24
C ALA A 294 15.93 33.66 4.65
N VAL A 295 15.70 34.15 5.88
CA VAL A 295 16.43 35.30 6.45
C VAL A 295 17.85 34.92 6.84
N ARG A 296 18.07 33.77 7.44
CA ARG A 296 19.37 33.33 7.96
C ARG A 296 20.40 33.10 6.84
N TYR A 297 19.99 32.47 5.75
CA TYR A 297 20.85 32.14 4.61
C TYR A 297 20.70 33.11 3.44
N ASN A 298 20.31 34.35 3.73
CA ASN A 298 20.19 35.39 2.74
C ASN A 298 21.57 36.04 2.42
N VAL A 299 21.61 36.87 1.38
CA VAL A 299 22.76 37.73 1.06
C VAL A 299 22.75 38.97 1.94
N ALA A 300 23.94 39.51 2.23
CA ALA A 300 24.09 40.66 3.13
C ALA A 300 23.61 41.99 2.53
N ASN A 301 23.62 42.15 1.19
CA ASN A 301 23.21 43.36 0.50
C ASN A 301 22.02 43.08 -0.43
N GLU A 302 21.01 43.95 -0.41
CA GLU A 302 19.80 43.84 -1.25
C GLU A 302 19.10 42.48 -1.15
N GLY A 303 19.23 41.80 0.01
CA GLY A 303 18.58 40.54 0.29
C GLY A 303 17.05 40.74 0.53
N TRP A 304 16.29 39.83 0.03
CA TRP A 304 14.84 39.83 0.28
C TRP A 304 14.30 38.42 0.51
N VAL A 305 13.17 38.36 1.22
CA VAL A 305 12.36 37.14 1.42
C VAL A 305 10.93 37.48 1.03
N GLU A 306 10.34 36.68 0.17
CA GLU A 306 8.94 36.80 -0.23
C GLU A 306 8.14 35.59 0.26
N VAL A 307 7.01 35.85 0.92
CA VAL A 307 6.11 34.81 1.41
C VAL A 307 4.78 34.98 0.71
N VAL A 308 4.33 33.90 0.08
CA VAL A 308 3.06 33.86 -0.67
C VAL A 308 2.22 32.71 -0.13
N THR A 309 0.94 32.98 0.17
CA THR A 309 -0.05 31.95 0.47
C THR A 309 -1.21 32.02 -0.51
N GLY A 310 -1.84 30.89 -0.78
CA GLY A 310 -3.00 30.81 -1.67
C GLY A 310 -3.55 29.41 -1.81
N VAL A 311 -4.59 29.28 -2.60
CA VAL A 311 -5.29 28.00 -2.86
C VAL A 311 -5.08 27.58 -4.30
N GLU A 312 -4.74 26.32 -4.49
CA GLU A 312 -4.74 25.62 -5.79
C GLU A 312 -5.83 24.53 -5.78
N PRO A 313 -6.18 23.92 -6.91
CA PRO A 313 -7.23 22.90 -6.95
C PRO A 313 -6.99 21.77 -5.95
N GLY A 314 -7.81 21.72 -4.87
CA GLY A 314 -7.75 20.72 -3.82
C GLY A 314 -6.62 20.87 -2.79
N SER A 315 -5.89 22.01 -2.78
CA SER A 315 -4.75 22.19 -1.88
C SER A 315 -4.53 23.66 -1.52
N ALA A 316 -4.07 23.92 -0.31
CA ALA A 316 -3.52 25.21 0.09
C ALA A 316 -1.99 25.19 -0.05
N VAL A 317 -1.42 26.32 -0.41
CA VAL A 317 0.01 26.46 -0.72
C VAL A 317 0.63 27.58 0.08
N LEU A 318 1.81 27.31 0.67
CA LEU A 318 2.71 28.30 1.24
C LEU A 318 4.01 28.26 0.45
N THR A 319 4.40 29.40 -0.15
CA THR A 319 5.66 29.53 -0.87
C THR A 319 6.53 30.57 -0.18
N VAL A 320 7.78 30.23 0.11
CA VAL A 320 8.79 31.12 0.65
C VAL A 320 9.95 31.16 -0.33
N THR A 321 10.19 32.34 -0.90
CA THR A 321 11.27 32.61 -1.85
C THR A 321 12.30 33.56 -1.22
N ASN A 322 13.57 33.24 -1.35
CA ASN A 322 14.63 34.11 -0.84
C ASN A 322 15.77 34.27 -1.82
N THR A 323 16.43 35.42 -1.74
CA THR A 323 17.79 35.61 -2.28
C THR A 323 18.82 34.90 -1.39
N GLY A 324 19.92 34.44 -1.95
CA GLY A 324 20.92 33.72 -1.16
C GLY A 324 22.05 33.16 -2.02
N PRO A 325 22.95 32.38 -1.45
CA PRO A 325 23.98 31.67 -2.20
C PRO A 325 23.36 30.72 -3.24
N VAL A 326 24.10 30.42 -4.30
CA VAL A 326 23.67 29.42 -5.28
C VAL A 326 23.72 28.05 -4.65
N VAL A 327 22.58 27.33 -4.70
CA VAL A 327 22.44 25.97 -4.20
C VAL A 327 22.49 25.02 -5.39
N PRO A 328 23.47 24.10 -5.44
CA PRO A 328 23.52 23.09 -6.50
C PRO A 328 22.30 22.16 -6.49
N ALA A 329 21.79 21.81 -7.68
CA ALA A 329 20.58 20.98 -7.79
C ALA A 329 20.72 19.60 -7.09
N TYR A 330 21.91 19.00 -7.09
CA TYR A 330 22.19 17.73 -6.43
C TYR A 330 22.15 17.79 -4.89
N GLU A 331 22.20 18.98 -4.29
CA GLU A 331 22.10 19.18 -2.84
C GLU A 331 20.65 19.40 -2.36
N ILE A 332 19.70 19.63 -3.27
CA ILE A 332 18.32 19.98 -2.91
C ILE A 332 17.65 18.89 -2.07
N ASP A 333 17.75 17.63 -2.48
CA ASP A 333 17.15 16.51 -1.75
C ASP A 333 17.75 16.36 -0.35
N ASN A 334 19.03 16.65 -0.22
CA ASN A 334 19.77 16.58 1.04
C ASN A 334 19.40 17.68 2.03
N LEU A 335 18.81 18.81 1.58
CA LEU A 335 18.41 19.92 2.47
C LEU A 335 17.38 19.50 3.53
N PHE A 336 16.61 18.47 3.23
CA PHE A 336 15.58 17.96 4.12
C PHE A 336 16.05 16.86 5.07
N GLU A 337 17.34 16.47 4.98
CA GLU A 337 17.91 15.51 5.92
C GLU A 337 18.18 16.17 7.28
N PRO A 338 17.88 15.51 8.41
CA PRO A 338 18.20 16.02 9.73
C PRO A 338 19.70 16.30 9.87
N PHE A 339 20.06 17.40 10.53
CA PHE A 339 21.44 17.84 10.79
C PHE A 339 22.27 18.20 9.54
N ARG A 340 21.66 18.21 8.35
CA ARG A 340 22.34 18.57 7.10
C ARG A 340 22.47 20.09 6.98
N ARG A 341 23.62 20.53 6.44
CA ARG A 341 23.94 21.95 6.20
C ARG A 341 24.75 22.07 4.91
N LEU A 342 24.48 23.11 4.13
CA LEU A 342 25.29 23.48 2.97
C LEU A 342 26.59 24.15 3.44
N GLY A 343 27.74 23.60 3.04
CA GLY A 343 29.07 24.14 3.31
C GLY A 343 29.74 23.61 4.58
N ASN A 344 31.10 23.58 4.54
CA ASN A 344 31.96 22.95 5.54
C ASN A 344 32.29 23.85 6.75
N GLU A 345 31.72 25.05 6.88
CA GLU A 345 32.06 25.96 7.98
C GLU A 345 31.42 25.54 9.31
N ARG A 346 32.19 24.87 10.15
CA ARG A 346 31.86 24.48 11.52
C ARG A 346 31.92 25.60 12.56
N THR A 347 32.41 26.79 12.17
CA THR A 347 32.73 27.90 13.07
C THR A 347 31.76 29.07 12.90
N GLY A 348 30.70 29.08 13.71
CA GLY A 348 29.77 30.20 13.84
C GLY A 348 28.66 29.87 14.83
N SER A 349 28.61 30.58 15.96
CA SER A 349 27.63 30.39 17.04
C SER A 349 26.18 30.68 16.63
N ASP A 350 25.95 31.37 15.52
CA ASP A 350 24.63 31.84 15.08
C ASP A 350 23.90 30.92 14.08
N LYS A 351 24.51 29.81 13.67
CA LYS A 351 23.92 28.93 12.65
C LYS A 351 23.15 27.80 13.31
N GLY A 352 21.84 27.72 13.03
CA GLY A 352 20.89 26.75 13.60
C GLY A 352 21.32 25.29 13.50
N ALA A 353 20.56 24.41 14.20
CA ALA A 353 20.83 22.98 14.39
C ALA A 353 20.75 22.10 13.13
N GLY A 354 20.29 22.62 11.98
CA GLY A 354 20.06 21.83 10.76
C GLY A 354 18.82 20.95 10.83
N LEU A 355 17.85 21.29 11.69
CA LEU A 355 16.61 20.53 11.86
C LEU A 355 15.38 21.23 11.24
N GLY A 356 15.43 22.51 10.94
CA GLY A 356 14.25 23.29 10.54
C GLY A 356 13.53 22.73 9.30
N LEU A 357 14.28 22.39 8.24
CA LEU A 357 13.68 21.87 7.00
C LEU A 357 13.22 20.41 7.13
N SER A 358 13.91 19.58 7.91
CA SER A 358 13.45 18.21 8.20
C SER A 358 12.18 18.22 9.02
N ILE A 359 12.05 19.14 9.99
CA ILE A 359 10.80 19.37 10.74
C ILE A 359 9.69 19.82 9.80
N ALA A 360 9.93 20.81 8.94
CA ALA A 360 8.94 21.29 7.99
C ALA A 360 8.44 20.16 7.07
N LYS A 361 9.35 19.30 6.58
CA LYS A 361 9.00 18.13 5.75
C LYS A 361 8.16 17.10 6.52
N SER A 362 8.52 16.82 7.75
CA SER A 362 7.80 15.85 8.59
C SER A 362 6.39 16.36 8.93
N VAL A 363 6.27 17.62 9.30
CA VAL A 363 4.97 18.25 9.60
C VAL A 363 4.09 18.33 8.35
N ALA A 364 4.64 18.71 7.18
CA ALA A 364 3.88 18.69 5.93
C ALA A 364 3.33 17.30 5.60
N ARG A 365 4.16 16.26 5.75
CA ARG A 365 3.75 14.86 5.56
C ARG A 365 2.65 14.43 6.55
N ALA A 366 2.75 14.81 7.81
CA ALA A 366 1.74 14.51 8.83
C ALA A 366 0.36 15.13 8.50
N HIS A 367 0.35 16.24 7.75
CA HIS A 367 -0.86 16.86 7.21
C HIS A 367 -1.31 16.28 5.85
N GLY A 368 -0.66 15.21 5.36
CA GLY A 368 -0.94 14.62 4.05
C GLY A 368 -0.40 15.45 2.88
N GLY A 369 0.42 16.45 3.18
CA GLY A 369 1.01 17.37 2.21
C GLY A 369 2.44 17.03 1.80
N THR A 370 3.03 17.92 1.03
CA THR A 370 4.40 17.81 0.53
C THR A 370 5.14 19.14 0.67
N ILE A 371 6.47 19.06 0.78
CA ILE A 371 7.36 20.22 0.69
C ILE A 371 8.39 19.97 -0.40
N THR A 372 8.63 20.97 -1.23
CA THR A 372 9.62 20.96 -2.30
C THR A 372 10.52 22.18 -2.22
N ALA A 373 11.74 22.04 -2.72
CA ALA A 373 12.68 23.13 -2.86
C ALA A 373 13.20 23.19 -4.30
N VAL A 374 13.36 24.39 -4.85
CA VAL A 374 13.90 24.61 -6.17
C VAL A 374 14.95 25.73 -6.07
N PRO A 375 16.14 25.57 -6.69
CA PRO A 375 17.10 26.66 -6.78
C PRO A 375 16.51 27.85 -7.54
N ARG A 376 16.72 29.06 -7.02
CA ARG A 376 16.33 30.31 -7.69
C ARG A 376 17.42 30.75 -8.68
N GLU A 377 17.01 31.22 -9.86
CA GLU A 377 17.93 31.90 -10.78
C GLU A 377 18.53 33.16 -10.12
N GLY A 378 19.84 33.27 -10.13
CA GLY A 378 20.56 34.34 -9.41
C GLY A 378 20.86 34.05 -7.95
N GLY A 379 20.62 32.84 -7.46
CA GLY A 379 20.91 32.36 -6.10
C GLY A 379 19.74 32.47 -5.14
N GLY A 380 19.77 31.62 -4.10
CA GLY A 380 18.69 31.43 -3.17
C GLY A 380 17.80 30.24 -3.51
N LEU A 381 16.66 30.10 -2.83
CA LEU A 381 15.72 28.98 -2.93
C LEU A 381 14.28 29.45 -3.07
N VAL A 382 13.48 28.63 -3.72
CA VAL A 382 12.01 28.66 -3.67
C VAL A 382 11.57 27.41 -2.91
N MET A 383 11.01 27.61 -1.73
CA MET A 383 10.47 26.55 -0.89
C MET A 383 8.95 26.56 -1.02
N ARG A 384 8.36 25.43 -1.39
CA ARG A 384 6.92 25.31 -1.59
C ARG A 384 6.34 24.18 -0.77
N VAL A 385 5.38 24.50 0.08
CA VAL A 385 4.60 23.57 0.89
C VAL A 385 3.19 23.49 0.31
N VAL A 386 2.70 22.28 0.10
CA VAL A 386 1.36 22.00 -0.43
C VAL A 386 0.65 21.10 0.57
N ILE A 387 -0.51 21.51 1.06
CA ILE A 387 -1.33 20.75 2.03
C ILE A 387 -2.73 20.58 1.46
N PRO A 388 -3.29 19.35 1.46
CA PRO A 388 -4.67 19.11 1.03
C PRO A 388 -5.67 19.91 1.88
N VAL A 389 -6.74 20.40 1.21
CA VAL A 389 -7.85 21.14 1.86
C VAL A 389 -8.94 20.17 2.30
#